data_ce72d7a01ac3cd6613d8b88f59b39541
#
_entry.id   ce72d7a01ac3cd6613d8b88f59b39541
#
_cell.length_a   1.000
_cell.length_b   1.000
_cell.length_c   1.000
_cell.angle_alpha   90.00
_cell.angle_beta   90.00
_cell.angle_gamma   90.00
#
_symmetry.space_group_name_H-M   'P 1'
#
loop_
_entity.id
_entity.type
_entity.pdbx_description
1 polymer ?
#
loop_
_entity_poly.entity_id
_entity_poly.type
_entity_poly.pdbx_seq_one_letter_code
_entity_poly.pdbx_strand_id
1 'polypeptide(L)'
;MVQSDLGDLREQAESASRQAHAPYSGLFVGAALRSSSGQIHRGCNVENGALPLGSCAERGAIAAAVLAEGPHFGLVEIAVVARTRDGTVQAVSPCGACRQLIAESGPTARVGFYSSDNKWIIASTAELLPYAFVLPES
;
A
#
# COMPACT_ATOMS: atom_id res chain seq x y z
N MET A 1 8.26 1.44 -25.01
CA MET A 1 8.19 2.27 -23.80
C MET A 1 8.44 1.40 -22.58
N VAL A 2 9.40 1.78 -21.76
CA VAL A 2 9.71 1.04 -20.54
C VAL A 2 8.71 1.44 -19.46
N GLN A 3 8.09 0.44 -18.81
CA GLN A 3 7.20 0.71 -17.68
C GLN A 3 8.02 1.19 -16.48
N SER A 4 7.43 2.10 -15.72
CA SER A 4 8.03 2.58 -14.48
C SER A 4 8.23 1.43 -13.50
N ASP A 5 9.33 1.46 -12.75
CA ASP A 5 9.59 0.54 -11.63
C ASP A 5 8.97 1.06 -10.33
N LEU A 6 8.15 2.10 -10.38
CA LEU A 6 7.52 2.77 -9.25
C LEU A 6 8.54 3.38 -8.27
N GLY A 7 9.72 3.78 -8.79
CA GLY A 7 10.78 4.32 -7.93
C GLY A 7 10.37 5.57 -7.17
N ASP A 8 9.60 6.46 -7.80
CA ASP A 8 9.09 7.66 -7.14
C ASP A 8 8.12 7.30 -6.00
N LEU A 9 7.23 6.34 -6.22
CA LEU A 9 6.31 5.90 -5.18
C LEU A 9 7.05 5.13 -4.08
N ARG A 10 8.07 4.35 -4.43
CA ARG A 10 8.90 3.66 -3.45
C ARG A 10 9.56 4.66 -2.49
N GLU A 11 10.14 5.74 -3.02
CA GLU A 11 10.74 6.79 -2.20
C GLU A 11 9.71 7.46 -1.29
N GLN A 12 8.52 7.75 -1.82
CA GLN A 12 7.44 8.35 -1.04
C GLN A 12 6.94 7.40 0.05
N ALA A 13 6.83 6.11 -0.26
CA ALA A 13 6.43 5.11 0.73
C ALA A 13 7.47 4.99 1.84
N GLU A 14 8.75 4.99 1.49
CA GLU A 14 9.82 4.95 2.48
C GLU A 14 9.78 6.17 3.39
N SER A 15 9.59 7.36 2.82
CA SER A 15 9.42 8.59 3.59
C SER A 15 8.23 8.50 4.54
N ALA A 16 7.10 7.99 4.07
CA ALA A 16 5.88 7.84 4.89
C ALA A 16 6.12 6.87 6.05
N SER A 17 6.92 5.81 5.85
CA SER A 17 7.19 4.84 6.90
C SER A 17 7.86 5.46 8.12
N ARG A 18 8.54 6.58 7.96
CA ARG A 18 9.19 7.29 9.08
C ARG A 18 8.19 7.96 10.01
N GLN A 19 6.95 8.14 9.58
CA GLN A 19 5.88 8.73 10.39
C GLN A 19 5.01 7.67 11.05
N ALA A 20 5.25 6.40 10.80
CA ALA A 20 4.41 5.30 11.30
C ALA A 20 4.43 5.22 12.82
N HIS A 21 3.29 4.81 13.38
CA HIS A 21 3.12 4.56 14.80
C HIS A 21 3.04 3.05 15.02
N ALA A 22 4.17 2.45 15.40
CA ALA A 22 4.28 1.00 15.53
C ALA A 22 4.97 0.59 16.84
N PRO A 23 4.43 1.01 18.02
CA PRO A 23 5.08 0.72 19.30
C PRO A 23 5.02 -0.76 19.69
N TYR A 24 4.13 -1.54 19.11
CA TYR A 24 3.94 -2.95 19.47
C TYR A 24 4.80 -3.88 18.61
N SER A 25 4.74 -3.74 17.29
CA SER A 25 5.45 -4.64 16.39
C SER A 25 6.88 -4.20 16.08
N GLY A 26 7.14 -2.89 16.11
CA GLY A 26 8.43 -2.37 15.63
C GLY A 26 8.59 -2.45 14.12
N LEU A 27 7.51 -2.69 13.39
CA LEU A 27 7.51 -2.72 11.93
C LEU A 27 6.83 -1.46 11.40
N PHE A 28 7.60 -0.60 10.77
CA PHE A 28 7.17 0.72 10.31
C PHE A 28 6.93 0.65 8.81
N VAL A 29 5.67 0.78 8.40
CA VAL A 29 5.27 0.59 7.01
C VAL A 29 4.75 1.89 6.43
N GLY A 30 5.20 2.20 5.23
CA GLY A 30 4.67 3.31 4.45
C GLY A 30 4.10 2.82 3.14
N ALA A 31 3.11 3.54 2.65
CA ALA A 31 2.53 3.29 1.33
C ALA A 31 2.38 4.61 0.60
N ALA A 32 2.58 4.56 -0.70
CA ALA A 32 2.32 5.70 -1.58
C ALA A 32 1.63 5.19 -2.83
N LEU A 33 0.55 5.83 -3.22
CA LEU A 33 -0.22 5.44 -4.38
C LEU A 33 -0.33 6.59 -5.37
N ARG A 34 -0.54 6.24 -6.63
CA ARG A 34 -0.90 7.19 -7.69
C ARG A 34 -2.33 6.89 -8.11
N SER A 35 -3.15 7.93 -8.13
CA SER A 35 -4.52 7.82 -8.59
C SER A 35 -4.62 8.02 -10.11
N SER A 36 -5.79 7.73 -10.66
CA SER A 36 -6.07 7.96 -12.08
C SER A 36 -5.98 9.43 -12.47
N SER A 37 -6.07 10.35 -11.51
CA SER A 37 -5.86 11.80 -11.76
C SER A 37 -4.38 12.19 -11.80
N GLY A 38 -3.48 11.24 -11.46
CA GLY A 38 -2.04 11.49 -11.40
C GLY A 38 -1.54 11.99 -10.06
N GLN A 39 -2.43 12.17 -9.07
CA GLN A 39 -2.03 12.63 -7.74
C GLN A 39 -1.45 11.47 -6.92
N ILE A 40 -0.53 11.82 -6.02
CA ILE A 40 0.09 10.87 -5.10
C ILE A 40 -0.51 11.09 -3.71
N HIS A 41 -0.91 9.98 -3.07
CA HIS A 41 -1.41 9.99 -1.69
C HIS A 41 -0.61 8.98 -0.88
N ARG A 42 -0.32 9.32 0.38
CA ARG A 42 0.54 8.52 1.24
C ARG A 42 -0.19 8.09 2.50
N GLY A 43 0.27 6.98 3.06
CA GLY A 43 -0.20 6.48 4.35
C GLY A 43 0.91 5.76 5.08
N CYS A 44 0.71 5.55 6.36
CA CYS A 44 1.61 4.75 7.19
C CYS A 44 0.77 3.89 8.13
N ASN A 45 1.37 2.83 8.71
CA ASN A 45 0.63 2.04 9.66
C ASN A 45 0.49 2.77 10.99
N VAL A 46 -0.66 2.58 11.63
CA VAL A 46 -0.99 3.15 12.94
C VAL A 46 -1.50 2.02 13.80
N GLU A 47 -0.69 1.59 14.76
CA GLU A 47 -1.05 0.53 15.68
C GLU A 47 -1.82 1.07 16.87
N ASN A 48 -2.55 0.19 17.55
CA ASN A 48 -3.34 0.55 18.71
C ASN A 48 -3.33 -0.62 19.70
N GLY A 49 -3.29 -0.33 20.98
CA GLY A 49 -3.40 -1.35 22.02
C GLY A 49 -4.68 -2.17 21.91
N ALA A 50 -5.76 -1.56 21.40
CA ALA A 50 -6.95 -2.31 20.96
C ALA A 50 -6.65 -2.80 19.54
N LEU A 51 -6.13 -4.03 19.42
CA LEU A 51 -5.57 -4.53 18.17
C LEU A 51 -6.47 -4.40 16.94
N PRO A 52 -7.80 -4.61 17.04
CA PRO A 52 -8.66 -4.44 15.86
C PRO A 52 -8.71 -3.03 15.30
N LEU A 53 -8.29 -2.03 16.06
CA LEU A 53 -8.28 -0.64 15.61
C LEU A 53 -7.03 -0.27 14.83
N GLY A 54 -6.03 -1.16 14.78
CA GLY A 54 -4.83 -0.94 13.99
C GLY A 54 -5.14 -0.80 12.51
N SER A 55 -4.37 0.03 11.82
CA SER A 55 -4.57 0.29 10.40
C SER A 55 -3.26 0.12 9.64
N CYS A 56 -3.32 -0.59 8.52
CA CYS A 56 -2.19 -0.75 7.62
C CYS A 56 -1.92 0.52 6.82
N ALA A 57 -0.71 0.68 6.33
CA ALA A 57 -0.29 1.84 5.56
C ALA A 57 -1.14 2.02 4.28
N GLU A 58 -1.46 0.93 3.61
CA GLU A 58 -2.26 0.96 2.38
C GLU A 58 -3.66 1.52 2.63
N ARG A 59 -4.27 1.15 3.77
CA ARG A 59 -5.57 1.70 4.14
C ARG A 59 -5.52 3.20 4.36
N GLY A 60 -4.44 3.66 4.99
CA GLY A 60 -4.23 5.09 5.20
C GLY A 60 -4.08 5.86 3.89
N ALA A 61 -3.31 5.33 2.96
CA ALA A 61 -3.10 5.96 1.66
C ALA A 61 -4.41 6.02 0.85
N ILE A 62 -5.17 4.95 0.84
CA ILE A 62 -6.46 4.90 0.12
C ILE A 62 -7.48 5.82 0.77
N ALA A 63 -7.54 5.86 2.11
CA ALA A 63 -8.44 6.77 2.82
C ALA A 63 -8.11 8.24 2.50
N ALA A 64 -6.81 8.58 2.45
CA ALA A 64 -6.37 9.91 2.09
C ALA A 64 -6.78 10.26 0.65
N ALA A 65 -6.65 9.31 -0.28
CA ALA A 65 -7.03 9.50 -1.67
C ALA A 65 -8.53 9.73 -1.82
N VAL A 66 -9.35 8.94 -1.13
CA VAL A 66 -10.80 9.08 -1.16
C VAL A 66 -11.22 10.45 -0.60
N LEU A 67 -10.61 10.88 0.49
CA LEU A 67 -10.91 12.18 1.07
C LEU A 67 -10.56 13.32 0.11
N ALA A 68 -9.43 13.21 -0.58
CA ALA A 68 -8.95 14.27 -1.46
C ALA A 68 -9.67 14.30 -2.81
N GLU A 69 -10.03 13.14 -3.36
CA GLU A 69 -10.54 13.02 -4.73
C GLU A 69 -11.99 12.54 -4.81
N GLY A 70 -12.56 12.11 -3.70
CA GLY A 70 -13.94 11.65 -3.66
C GLY A 70 -14.09 10.16 -3.95
N PRO A 71 -15.35 9.67 -3.94
CA PRO A 71 -15.63 8.23 -4.01
C PRO A 71 -15.33 7.59 -5.37
N HIS A 72 -15.08 8.39 -6.40
CA HIS A 72 -14.76 7.89 -7.74
C HIS A 72 -13.26 7.82 -8.00
N PHE A 73 -12.45 7.98 -6.95
CA PHE A 73 -11.01 7.82 -7.11
C PHE A 73 -10.68 6.42 -7.63
N GLY A 74 -9.70 6.33 -8.52
CA GLY A 74 -9.21 5.05 -9.04
C GLY A 74 -7.74 4.88 -8.69
N LEU A 75 -7.36 3.70 -8.21
CA LEU A 75 -5.97 3.40 -7.85
C LEU A 75 -5.27 2.80 -9.08
N VAL A 76 -4.20 3.43 -9.50
CA VAL A 76 -3.43 3.01 -10.68
C VAL A 76 -2.21 2.19 -10.28
N GLU A 77 -1.49 2.63 -9.26
CA GLU A 77 -0.31 1.94 -8.77
C GLU A 77 -0.04 2.33 -7.32
N ILE A 78 0.58 1.41 -6.58
CA ILE A 78 0.89 1.63 -5.17
C ILE A 78 2.21 0.95 -4.83
N ALA A 79 3.03 1.60 -4.02
CA ALA A 79 4.26 1.05 -3.47
C ALA A 79 4.14 0.93 -1.97
N VAL A 80 4.68 -0.16 -1.42
CA VAL A 80 4.67 -0.42 0.02
C VAL A 80 6.10 -0.72 0.46
N VAL A 81 6.57 -0.03 1.52
CA VAL A 81 7.91 -0.22 2.07
C VAL A 81 7.81 -0.37 3.58
N ALA A 82 8.44 -1.40 4.12
CA ALA A 82 8.49 -1.65 5.55
C ALA A 82 9.93 -1.56 6.05
N ARG A 83 10.10 -1.07 7.29
CA ARG A 83 11.40 -0.93 7.93
C ARG A 83 11.31 -1.33 9.39
N THR A 84 12.41 -1.83 9.94
CA THR A 84 12.56 -2.07 11.36
C THR A 84 12.95 -0.77 12.09
N ARG A 85 13.03 -0.84 13.43
CA ARG A 85 13.40 0.34 14.26
C ARG A 85 14.75 0.92 13.90
N ASP A 86 15.71 0.08 13.48
CA ASP A 86 17.04 0.54 13.09
C ASP A 86 17.09 1.07 11.66
N GLY A 87 15.95 1.09 10.97
CA GLY A 87 15.85 1.62 9.61
C GLY A 87 16.14 0.62 8.52
N THR A 88 16.39 -0.65 8.87
CA THR A 88 16.62 -1.70 7.88
C THR A 88 15.33 -2.01 7.12
N VAL A 89 15.40 -2.03 5.79
CA VAL A 89 14.27 -2.40 4.95
C VAL A 89 13.94 -3.87 5.14
N GLN A 90 12.65 -4.17 5.35
CA GLN A 90 12.13 -5.52 5.48
C GLN A 90 11.36 -5.92 4.24
N ALA A 91 11.48 -7.19 3.87
CA ALA A 91 10.67 -7.77 2.80
C ALA A 91 9.25 -8.00 3.33
N VAL A 92 8.31 -7.20 2.85
CA VAL A 92 6.91 -7.29 3.26
C VAL A 92 6.03 -7.07 2.04
N SER A 93 5.16 -8.03 1.75
CA SER A 93 4.10 -7.87 0.75
C SER A 93 2.82 -7.37 1.44
N PRO A 94 1.89 -6.76 0.70
CA PRO A 94 0.60 -6.36 1.29
C PRO A 94 -0.12 -7.55 1.91
N CYS A 95 -0.70 -7.35 3.11
CA CYS A 95 -1.47 -8.42 3.76
C CYS A 95 -2.77 -8.70 2.97
N GLY A 96 -3.44 -9.82 3.31
CA GLY A 96 -4.64 -10.23 2.60
C GLY A 96 -5.74 -9.18 2.59
N ALA A 97 -5.97 -8.51 3.71
CA ALA A 97 -6.97 -7.44 3.80
C ALA A 97 -6.62 -6.28 2.88
N CYS A 98 -5.34 -5.89 2.83
CA CYS A 98 -4.90 -4.81 1.95
C CYS A 98 -4.97 -5.22 0.49
N ARG A 99 -4.71 -6.49 0.16
CA ARG A 99 -4.88 -6.98 -1.21
C ARG A 99 -6.32 -6.85 -1.69
N GLN A 100 -7.27 -7.16 -0.81
CA GLN A 100 -8.70 -6.99 -1.12
C GLN A 100 -9.04 -5.51 -1.32
N LEU A 101 -8.53 -4.64 -0.46
CA LEU A 101 -8.76 -3.20 -0.56
C LEU A 101 -8.19 -2.64 -1.86
N ILE A 102 -6.97 -3.05 -2.22
CA ILE A 102 -6.33 -2.65 -3.48
C ILE A 102 -7.13 -3.17 -4.68
N ALA A 103 -7.58 -4.43 -4.62
CA ALA A 103 -8.33 -5.04 -5.72
C ALA A 103 -9.62 -4.29 -6.01
N GLU A 104 -10.33 -3.83 -5.00
CA GLU A 104 -11.55 -3.06 -5.22
C GLU A 104 -11.27 -1.66 -5.73
N SER A 105 -10.24 -0.99 -5.20
CA SER A 105 -9.90 0.39 -5.61
C SER A 105 -9.22 0.46 -6.98
N GLY A 106 -8.48 -0.60 -7.35
CA GLY A 106 -7.74 -0.64 -8.61
C GLY A 106 -7.57 -2.06 -9.11
N PRO A 107 -8.59 -2.63 -9.80
CA PRO A 107 -8.53 -4.02 -10.27
C PRO A 107 -7.35 -4.32 -11.20
N THR A 108 -6.81 -3.29 -11.86
CA THR A 108 -5.67 -3.44 -12.77
C THR A 108 -4.43 -2.72 -12.23
N ALA A 109 -4.40 -2.42 -10.93
CA ALA A 109 -3.30 -1.68 -10.33
C ALA A 109 -2.00 -2.50 -10.33
N ARG A 110 -0.89 -1.77 -10.37
CA ARG A 110 0.46 -2.32 -10.20
C ARG A 110 0.89 -2.09 -8.76
N VAL A 111 1.45 -3.12 -8.13
CA VAL A 111 1.80 -3.08 -6.72
C VAL A 111 3.28 -3.38 -6.56
N GLY A 112 4.04 -2.43 -6.03
CA GLY A 112 5.47 -2.58 -5.80
C GLY A 112 5.78 -2.85 -4.32
N PHE A 113 6.67 -3.81 -4.06
CA PHE A 113 7.10 -4.15 -2.71
C PHE A 113 8.39 -4.98 -2.77
N TYR A 114 9.07 -5.14 -1.63
CA TYR A 114 10.24 -6.01 -1.54
C TYR A 114 9.82 -7.44 -1.24
N SER A 115 10.23 -8.36 -2.12
CA SER A 115 9.95 -9.79 -1.96
C SER A 115 10.85 -10.42 -0.89
N SER A 116 10.57 -11.68 -0.56
CA SER A 116 11.29 -12.41 0.49
C SER A 116 12.80 -12.53 0.24
N ASP A 117 13.26 -12.35 -0.98
CA ASP A 117 14.70 -12.32 -1.31
C ASP A 117 15.24 -10.88 -1.43
N ASN A 118 14.54 -9.91 -0.85
CA ASN A 118 14.90 -8.49 -0.82
C ASN A 118 15.02 -7.82 -2.19
N LYS A 119 14.28 -8.33 -3.16
CA LYS A 119 14.21 -7.71 -4.49
C LYS A 119 12.94 -6.89 -4.61
N TRP A 120 13.07 -5.70 -5.17
CA TRP A 120 11.92 -4.88 -5.51
C TRP A 120 11.21 -5.51 -6.70
N ILE A 121 9.96 -5.90 -6.49
CA ILE A 121 9.14 -6.49 -7.54
C ILE A 121 7.87 -5.69 -7.71
N ILE A 122 7.27 -5.83 -8.89
CA ILE A 122 5.99 -5.24 -9.20
C ILE A 122 5.07 -6.37 -9.65
N ALA A 123 3.96 -6.52 -8.93
CA ALA A 123 2.95 -7.52 -9.22
C ALA A 123 1.64 -6.84 -9.60
N SER A 124 0.79 -7.53 -10.35
CA SER A 124 -0.55 -7.04 -10.60
C SER A 124 -1.47 -7.39 -9.44
N THR A 125 -2.56 -6.66 -9.33
CA THR A 125 -3.61 -6.98 -8.34
C THR A 125 -4.09 -8.43 -8.51
N ALA A 126 -4.31 -8.87 -9.75
CA ALA A 126 -4.78 -10.22 -10.03
C ALA A 126 -3.80 -11.30 -9.60
N GLU A 127 -2.48 -11.04 -9.71
CA GLU A 127 -1.46 -11.97 -9.23
C GLU A 127 -1.47 -12.08 -7.70
N LEU A 128 -1.71 -10.96 -7.01
CA LEU A 128 -1.69 -10.92 -5.54
C LEU A 128 -2.98 -11.48 -4.93
N LEU A 129 -4.11 -11.38 -5.62
CA LEU A 129 -5.39 -11.86 -5.11
C LEU A 129 -6.23 -12.42 -6.26
N PRO A 130 -5.92 -13.65 -6.72
CA PRO A 130 -6.76 -14.33 -7.72
C PRO A 130 -8.16 -14.56 -7.16
N TYR A 131 -9.18 -14.45 -8.01
CA TYR A 131 -10.57 -14.64 -7.59
C TYR A 131 -10.96 -13.75 -6.41
N ALA A 132 -10.57 -12.48 -6.47
CA ALA A 132 -10.89 -11.52 -5.41
C ALA A 132 -12.40 -11.42 -5.22
N PHE A 133 -12.81 -11.17 -3.98
CA PHE A 133 -14.22 -10.94 -3.66
C PHE A 133 -14.70 -9.65 -4.35
N VAL A 134 -15.84 -9.74 -5.01
CA VAL A 134 -16.56 -8.61 -5.58
C VAL A 134 -17.99 -8.68 -5.07
N LEU A 135 -18.47 -7.60 -4.44
CA LEU A 135 -19.84 -7.58 -3.94
C LEU A 135 -20.80 -7.59 -5.13
N PRO A 136 -21.72 -8.58 -5.21
CA PRO A 136 -22.67 -8.61 -6.32
C PRO A 136 -23.57 -7.38 -6.32
N GLU A 137 -23.87 -6.89 -7.50
CA GLU A 137 -24.85 -5.81 -7.64
C GLU A 137 -26.25 -6.35 -7.33
N SER A 138 -27.06 -5.54 -6.67
CA SER A 138 -28.44 -5.89 -6.36
C SER A 138 -29.42 -5.49 -7.47
#